data_4c8776f4739e80266e8237f348ef997b
#
_entry.id   4c8776f4739e80266e8237f348ef997b
#
_cell.length_a   1.000
_cell.length_b   1.000
_cell.length_c   1.000
_cell.angle_alpha   90.00
_cell.angle_beta   90.00
_cell.angle_gamma   90.00
#
_symmetry.space_group_name_H-M   'P 1'
#
loop_
_entity.id
_entity.type
_entity.pdbx_description
1 polymer ?
#
loop_
_entity_poly.entity_id
_entity_poly.type
_entity_poly.pdbx_seq_one_letter_code
_entity_poly.pdbx_strand_id
1 'polypeptide(L)'
;MKKKVMCMLLTGMMAASMIAGCGNSGNASANAGADTNTDASADAADSSADQSADVTPDTTAANSASAATGDFDNSEYINVVSREDGSGTRGAFIELFGVEEKNDAGEKIDNTTDEAIITNSTDVMLTTVSGDEYSIGYVSLGSLNDSVKAVSIDGAEATVDDINDGTYKIFRPFNIATKGEPTGLAKDFIDYILSEEGQAVVEENGYVSEGNTGAFEGTGAEGKITVGGSSSVTPVMEKLKEAYAAVNPNATIEVQQSDSTTGMTSTIDGTYDIGMASRELKDTEIDG
;
A
#
# COMPACT_ATOMS: atom_id res chain seq x y z
N MET A 1 13.50 22.48 18.53
CA MET A 1 14.36 22.10 17.39
C MET A 1 13.48 21.27 16.46
N LYS A 2 13.08 21.82 15.32
CA LYS A 2 12.21 21.13 14.36
C LYS A 2 13.06 20.04 13.68
N LYS A 3 12.81 18.77 14.01
CA LYS A 3 13.38 17.65 13.26
C LYS A 3 12.61 17.55 11.95
N LYS A 4 13.25 17.94 10.85
CA LYS A 4 12.76 17.66 9.51
C LYS A 4 12.97 16.16 9.29
N VAL A 5 11.89 15.39 9.27
CA VAL A 5 11.89 14.03 8.72
C VAL A 5 11.85 14.24 7.21
N MET A 6 12.92 13.89 6.54
CA MET A 6 13.10 14.07 5.11
C MET A 6 12.76 12.72 4.47
N CYS A 7 11.74 12.70 3.61
CA CYS A 7 11.49 11.56 2.73
C CYS A 7 12.76 11.37 1.86
N MET A 8 13.58 10.36 2.18
CA MET A 8 14.81 10.11 1.45
C MET A 8 14.50 9.31 0.19
N LEU A 9 14.61 9.98 -0.96
CA LEU A 9 14.96 9.30 -2.20
C LEU A 9 16.44 8.89 -2.09
N LEU A 10 16.71 7.62 -1.88
CA LEU A 10 18.09 7.10 -1.93
C LEU A 10 18.40 6.64 -3.35
N THR A 11 19.20 7.46 -4.02
CA THR A 11 19.79 7.14 -5.31
C THR A 11 21.13 6.44 -5.09
N GLY A 12 21.17 5.16 -5.39
CA GLY A 12 22.43 4.40 -5.44
C GLY A 12 23.22 4.74 -6.69
N MET A 13 24.39 5.34 -6.51
CA MET A 13 25.33 5.70 -7.57
C MET A 13 26.11 4.47 -8.00
N MET A 14 25.80 3.88 -9.17
CA MET A 14 26.64 2.85 -9.78
C MET A 14 27.49 3.41 -10.90
N ALA A 15 28.80 3.17 -10.79
CA ALA A 15 29.81 3.49 -11.80
C ALA A 15 29.60 2.64 -13.06
N ALA A 16 29.49 3.31 -14.22
CA ALA A 16 29.43 2.70 -15.53
C ALA A 16 30.76 2.10 -15.93
N SER A 17 30.80 0.79 -16.20
CA SER A 17 31.85 0.18 -17.04
C SER A 17 31.31 -0.06 -18.44
N MET A 18 31.81 0.73 -19.38
CA MET A 18 31.59 0.51 -20.81
C MET A 18 32.39 -0.70 -21.29
N ILE A 19 31.72 -1.64 -21.95
CA ILE A 19 32.39 -2.54 -22.91
C ILE A 19 31.63 -2.49 -24.23
N ALA A 20 32.27 -1.96 -25.22
CA ALA A 20 31.85 -1.95 -26.61
C ALA A 20 32.03 -3.35 -27.23
N GLY A 21 31.05 -3.84 -27.96
CA GLY A 21 31.16 -5.03 -28.81
C GLY A 21 30.20 -4.97 -29.98
N CYS A 22 30.76 -4.68 -31.17
CA CYS A 22 30.11 -4.72 -32.46
C CYS A 22 29.85 -6.14 -32.98
N GLY A 23 28.82 -6.28 -33.85
CA GLY A 23 28.72 -7.36 -34.83
C GLY A 23 27.27 -7.84 -35.04
N ASN A 24 26.61 -7.37 -35.98
CA ASN A 24 26.38 -7.59 -37.42
C ASN A 24 25.37 -8.71 -37.77
N SER A 25 24.29 -8.27 -38.40
CA SER A 25 23.53 -8.80 -39.56
C SER A 25 22.97 -10.21 -39.65
N GLY A 26 21.71 -10.26 -40.12
CA GLY A 26 21.20 -11.24 -41.07
C GLY A 26 19.81 -11.77 -40.75
N ASN A 27 18.82 -11.21 -41.28
CA ASN A 27 18.02 -11.40 -42.50
C ASN A 27 17.01 -12.59 -42.48
N ALA A 28 15.74 -12.20 -42.58
CA ALA A 28 14.64 -12.69 -43.41
C ALA A 28 14.12 -14.15 -43.27
N SER A 29 12.90 -14.38 -43.11
CA SER A 29 11.82 -14.53 -44.08
C SER A 29 10.61 -15.28 -43.50
N ALA A 30 9.50 -14.66 -43.63
CA ALA A 30 8.16 -15.11 -44.00
C ALA A 30 7.85 -16.63 -44.10
N ASN A 31 6.75 -17.05 -43.55
CA ASN A 31 5.65 -17.58 -44.34
C ASN A 31 4.32 -17.63 -43.63
N ALA A 32 3.30 -17.34 -44.38
CA ALA A 32 1.90 -17.28 -44.08
C ALA A 32 1.24 -18.71 -44.07
N GLY A 33 0.10 -18.81 -43.44
CA GLY A 33 -0.81 -19.95 -43.55
C GLY A 33 -2.10 -19.73 -42.79
N ALA A 34 -3.10 -19.25 -43.50
CA ALA A 34 -4.50 -19.16 -43.12
C ALA A 34 -5.17 -20.53 -43.10
N ASP A 35 -6.25 -20.65 -42.34
CA ASP A 35 -7.59 -21.14 -42.71
C ASP A 35 -8.43 -21.30 -41.44
N THR A 36 -9.48 -20.52 -41.27
CA THR A 36 -10.93 -20.66 -41.59
C THR A 36 -11.59 -21.94 -41.14
N ASN A 37 -12.59 -21.82 -40.28
CA ASN A 37 -14.03 -22.09 -40.48
C ASN A 37 -14.79 -22.05 -39.16
N THR A 38 -15.77 -21.13 -38.99
CA THR A 38 -17.25 -21.25 -39.19
C THR A 38 -17.86 -22.51 -38.55
N ASP A 39 -18.89 -22.49 -37.74
CA ASP A 39 -20.26 -22.06 -37.93
C ASP A 39 -21.06 -22.28 -36.62
N ALA A 40 -21.85 -21.35 -36.17
CA ALA A 40 -23.30 -21.21 -36.24
C ALA A 40 -24.15 -22.12 -35.32
N SER A 41 -24.99 -21.56 -34.61
CA SER A 41 -26.44 -21.33 -34.56
C SER A 41 -27.05 -21.75 -33.24
N ALA A 42 -27.68 -20.83 -32.52
CA ALA A 42 -29.09 -20.43 -32.49
C ALA A 42 -30.01 -21.45 -31.83
N ASP A 43 -30.77 -21.06 -30.84
CA ASP A 43 -32.21 -20.69 -30.83
C ASP A 43 -32.67 -20.56 -29.37
N ALA A 44 -33.18 -19.51 -28.92
CA ALA A 44 -34.50 -18.85 -28.98
C ALA A 44 -35.57 -19.40 -28.01
N ALA A 45 -36.22 -18.38 -27.39
CA ALA A 45 -37.60 -18.29 -26.93
C ALA A 45 -37.86 -18.66 -25.46
N ASP A 46 -38.36 -17.80 -24.71
CA ASP A 46 -39.54 -16.93 -24.59
C ASP A 46 -40.31 -17.29 -23.31
N SER A 47 -40.62 -16.34 -22.49
CA SER A 47 -41.92 -15.84 -22.11
C SER A 47 -41.93 -15.12 -20.75
N SER A 48 -42.19 -13.84 -20.88
CA SER A 48 -43.13 -12.96 -20.14
C SER A 48 -43.74 -13.43 -18.82
N ALA A 49 -43.66 -12.56 -17.81
CA ALA A 49 -44.82 -11.90 -17.16
C ALA A 49 -44.41 -10.84 -16.13
N ASP A 50 -44.67 -9.66 -16.49
CA ASP A 50 -45.20 -8.49 -15.77
C ASP A 50 -45.75 -8.75 -14.36
N GLN A 51 -45.21 -7.96 -13.39
CA GLN A 51 -46.03 -7.30 -12.36
C GLN A 51 -45.24 -6.13 -11.74
N SER A 52 -45.68 -4.94 -12.11
CA SER A 52 -45.41 -3.69 -11.42
C SER A 52 -45.88 -3.74 -9.97
N ALA A 53 -45.02 -3.37 -9.04
CA ALA A 53 -45.43 -2.84 -7.76
C ALA A 53 -44.57 -1.64 -7.40
N ASP A 54 -45.17 -0.49 -7.48
CA ASP A 54 -44.79 0.82 -6.97
C ASP A 54 -44.44 0.71 -5.47
N VAL A 55 -43.19 1.07 -5.12
CA VAL A 55 -42.82 1.37 -3.72
C VAL A 55 -41.95 2.62 -3.73
N THR A 56 -42.52 3.70 -3.26
CA THR A 56 -41.91 4.97 -2.89
C THR A 56 -40.67 4.78 -2.01
N PRO A 57 -39.59 5.57 -2.18
CA PRO A 57 -38.44 5.53 -1.29
C PRO A 57 -38.79 6.29 -0.01
N ASP A 58 -38.90 5.57 1.09
CA ASP A 58 -38.90 6.13 2.43
C ASP A 58 -37.46 6.37 2.87
N THR A 59 -37.12 7.65 2.93
CA THR A 59 -35.82 8.18 3.36
C THR A 59 -35.80 8.19 4.88
N THR A 60 -35.25 7.18 5.51
CA THR A 60 -34.61 7.26 6.85
C THR A 60 -34.07 5.89 7.25
N ALA A 61 -32.89 5.56 6.79
CA ALA A 61 -32.08 4.55 7.47
C ALA A 61 -30.92 5.28 8.16
N ALA A 62 -31.21 5.79 9.36
CA ALA A 62 -30.16 6.03 10.33
C ALA A 62 -29.47 4.70 10.58
N ASN A 63 -28.23 4.59 10.17
CA ASN A 63 -27.37 3.45 10.47
C ASN A 63 -27.04 3.52 11.96
N SER A 64 -27.96 2.98 12.78
CA SER A 64 -27.66 2.67 14.15
C SER A 64 -26.74 1.46 14.12
N ALA A 65 -25.45 1.70 14.29
CA ALA A 65 -24.54 0.67 14.79
C ALA A 65 -25.23 0.07 16.03
N SER A 66 -25.67 -1.17 15.90
CA SER A 66 -26.23 -1.94 17.00
C SER A 66 -25.12 -2.11 18.01
N ALA A 67 -25.08 -1.25 19.03
CA ALA A 67 -24.30 -1.52 20.22
C ALA A 67 -24.82 -2.86 20.74
N ALA A 68 -23.99 -3.89 20.68
CA ALA A 68 -24.23 -5.13 21.39
C ALA A 68 -24.39 -4.78 22.84
N THR A 69 -25.64 -4.84 23.36
CA THR A 69 -25.99 -4.68 24.78
C THR A 69 -25.85 -6.03 25.49
N GLY A 70 -24.75 -6.74 25.28
CA GLY A 70 -24.25 -7.77 26.15
C GLY A 70 -23.30 -7.10 27.13
N ASP A 71 -23.36 -7.46 28.42
CA ASP A 71 -22.33 -7.05 29.37
C ASP A 71 -20.99 -7.57 28.84
N PHE A 72 -20.10 -6.64 28.41
CA PHE A 72 -18.73 -6.97 27.99
C PHE A 72 -18.03 -7.62 29.20
N ASP A 73 -17.59 -8.87 29.04
CA ASP A 73 -16.90 -9.60 30.10
C ASP A 73 -15.40 -9.25 30.10
N ASN A 74 -15.03 -8.31 30.95
CA ASN A 74 -13.63 -7.87 31.08
C ASN A 74 -12.72 -8.88 31.79
N SER A 75 -13.18 -10.09 32.10
CA SER A 75 -12.38 -11.21 32.59
C SER A 75 -11.91 -12.15 31.48
N GLU A 76 -12.42 -11.98 30.26
CA GLU A 76 -11.97 -12.72 29.09
C GLU A 76 -10.56 -12.30 28.64
N TYR A 77 -9.86 -13.23 27.98
CA TYR A 77 -8.53 -12.95 27.47
C TYR A 77 -8.60 -12.05 26.24
N ILE A 78 -7.59 -11.15 26.13
CA ILE A 78 -7.40 -10.35 24.92
C ILE A 78 -6.74 -11.24 23.84
N ASN A 79 -7.38 -11.33 22.68
CA ASN A 79 -6.84 -12.00 21.50
C ASN A 79 -5.93 -11.03 20.74
N VAL A 80 -4.63 -11.28 20.79
CA VAL A 80 -3.65 -10.46 20.07
C VAL A 80 -3.65 -10.85 18.60
N VAL A 81 -3.88 -9.88 17.72
CA VAL A 81 -3.78 -10.06 16.27
C VAL A 81 -2.55 -9.31 15.76
N SER A 82 -1.64 -10.02 15.12
CA SER A 82 -0.40 -9.50 14.59
C SER A 82 -0.28 -9.70 13.08
N ARG A 83 0.78 -9.20 12.50
CA ARG A 83 1.10 -9.33 11.08
C ARG A 83 2.26 -10.31 10.87
N GLU A 84 2.39 -10.75 9.63
CA GLU A 84 3.48 -11.61 9.14
C GLU A 84 4.86 -10.94 9.30
N ASP A 85 5.92 -11.73 9.32
CA ASP A 85 7.30 -11.26 9.58
C ASP A 85 7.81 -10.24 8.53
N GLY A 86 7.38 -10.34 7.29
CA GLY A 86 7.74 -9.40 6.23
C GLY A 86 7.05 -8.03 6.33
N SER A 87 6.01 -7.92 7.18
CA SER A 87 5.22 -6.72 7.32
C SER A 87 6.01 -5.54 7.88
N GLY A 88 6.05 -4.44 7.10
CA GLY A 88 6.62 -3.18 7.59
C GLY A 88 5.81 -2.57 8.73
N THR A 89 4.48 -2.78 8.75
CA THR A 89 3.61 -2.31 9.84
C THR A 89 3.91 -3.04 11.14
N ARG A 90 4.16 -4.38 11.10
CA ARG A 90 4.64 -5.13 12.27
C ARG A 90 5.98 -4.59 12.76
N GLY A 91 6.96 -4.47 11.86
CA GLY A 91 8.28 -3.97 12.23
C GLY A 91 8.23 -2.62 12.92
N ALA A 92 7.45 -1.67 12.36
CA ALA A 92 7.26 -0.36 12.97
C ALA A 92 6.53 -0.44 14.32
N PHE A 93 5.49 -1.25 14.42
CA PHE A 93 4.73 -1.41 15.67
C PHE A 93 5.62 -1.95 16.80
N ILE A 94 6.30 -3.07 16.58
CA ILE A 94 7.13 -3.69 17.64
C ILE A 94 8.30 -2.79 18.07
N GLU A 95 8.86 -2.01 17.14
CA GLU A 95 9.92 -1.06 17.44
C GLU A 95 9.40 0.15 18.23
N LEU A 96 8.33 0.81 17.77
CA LEU A 96 7.79 2.02 18.37
C LEU A 96 7.18 1.79 19.76
N PHE A 97 6.61 0.61 19.98
CA PHE A 97 6.04 0.21 21.28
C PHE A 97 7.03 -0.50 22.19
N GLY A 98 8.27 -0.76 21.74
CA GLY A 98 9.28 -1.46 22.52
C GLY A 98 8.95 -2.94 22.78
N VAL A 99 8.17 -3.57 21.90
CA VAL A 99 7.93 -5.02 21.89
C VAL A 99 9.18 -5.74 21.36
N GLU A 100 9.91 -5.11 20.43
CA GLU A 100 11.23 -5.54 20.00
C GLU A 100 12.28 -4.98 20.95
N GLU A 101 13.06 -5.87 21.55
CA GLU A 101 14.17 -5.52 22.43
C GLU A 101 15.51 -6.03 21.88
N LYS A 102 16.61 -5.42 22.32
CA LYS A 102 17.94 -5.93 22.00
C LYS A 102 18.46 -6.77 23.17
N ASN A 103 18.91 -7.98 22.86
CA ASN A 103 19.61 -8.82 23.84
C ASN A 103 21.03 -8.29 24.13
N ASP A 104 21.74 -8.93 25.06
CA ASP A 104 23.10 -8.56 25.45
C ASP A 104 24.13 -8.65 24.29
N ALA A 105 23.82 -9.42 23.25
CA ALA A 105 24.62 -9.54 22.04
C ALA A 105 24.29 -8.46 20.99
N GLY A 106 23.27 -7.61 21.26
CA GLY A 106 22.78 -6.57 20.35
C GLY A 106 21.82 -7.07 19.26
N GLU A 107 21.38 -8.33 19.36
CA GLU A 107 20.41 -8.92 18.43
C GLU A 107 19.00 -8.48 18.81
N LYS A 108 18.18 -8.15 17.81
CA LYS A 108 16.77 -7.78 17.96
C LYS A 108 15.93 -9.03 18.25
N ILE A 109 15.17 -8.99 19.33
CA ILE A 109 14.24 -10.04 19.75
C ILE A 109 12.83 -9.46 19.71
N ASP A 110 11.98 -10.03 18.88
CA ASP A 110 10.55 -9.72 18.86
C ASP A 110 9.84 -10.51 19.96
N ASN A 111 9.29 -9.80 20.93
CA ASN A 111 8.56 -10.37 22.07
C ASN A 111 7.04 -10.45 21.83
N THR A 112 6.59 -10.39 20.58
CA THR A 112 5.18 -10.68 20.25
C THR A 112 4.84 -12.09 20.75
N THR A 113 3.71 -12.24 21.44
CA THR A 113 3.29 -13.55 21.94
C THR A 113 3.16 -14.60 20.84
N ASP A 114 3.61 -15.83 21.11
CA ASP A 114 3.46 -16.97 20.19
C ASP A 114 1.99 -17.37 19.95
N GLU A 115 1.07 -16.90 20.82
CA GLU A 115 -0.38 -17.13 20.70
C GLU A 115 -1.06 -16.12 19.76
N ALA A 116 -0.33 -15.13 19.23
CA ALA A 116 -0.90 -14.12 18.37
C ALA A 116 -1.45 -14.72 17.06
N ILE A 117 -2.65 -14.28 16.68
CA ILE A 117 -3.25 -14.61 15.38
C ILE A 117 -2.48 -13.83 14.30
N ILE A 118 -1.80 -14.55 13.41
CA ILE A 118 -0.99 -13.90 12.36
C ILE A 118 -1.82 -13.68 11.10
N THR A 119 -1.87 -12.43 10.64
CA THR A 119 -2.55 -12.01 9.42
C THR A 119 -1.53 -11.56 8.37
N ASN A 120 -1.87 -11.70 7.09
CA ASN A 120 -0.97 -11.43 5.96
C ASN A 120 -1.32 -10.17 5.16
N SER A 121 -2.28 -9.39 5.62
CA SER A 121 -2.63 -8.10 4.99
C SER A 121 -3.36 -7.18 5.97
N THR A 122 -3.45 -5.90 5.62
CA THR A 122 -4.20 -4.89 6.37
C THR A 122 -5.70 -5.22 6.43
N ASP A 123 -6.28 -5.68 5.32
CA ASP A 123 -7.72 -6.02 5.26
C ASP A 123 -8.07 -7.23 6.11
N VAL A 124 -7.20 -8.25 6.12
CA VAL A 124 -7.37 -9.43 6.97
C VAL A 124 -7.24 -9.05 8.45
N MET A 125 -6.32 -8.14 8.81
CA MET A 125 -6.22 -7.60 10.16
C MET A 125 -7.52 -6.93 10.61
N LEU A 126 -8.05 -5.99 9.81
CA LEU A 126 -9.30 -5.30 10.09
C LEU A 126 -10.48 -6.27 10.23
N THR A 127 -10.60 -7.21 9.29
CA THR A 127 -11.66 -8.23 9.33
C THR A 127 -11.57 -9.11 10.57
N THR A 128 -10.37 -9.52 10.96
CA THR A 128 -10.15 -10.38 12.13
C THR A 128 -10.55 -9.64 13.42
N VAL A 129 -10.07 -8.39 13.58
CA VAL A 129 -10.39 -7.59 14.78
C VAL A 129 -11.87 -7.22 14.83
N SER A 130 -12.50 -6.87 13.70
CA SER A 130 -13.94 -6.54 13.67
C SER A 130 -14.86 -7.74 13.96
N GLY A 131 -14.35 -8.94 13.75
CA GLY A 131 -15.09 -10.19 14.02
C GLY A 131 -15.03 -10.70 15.45
N ASP A 132 -14.22 -10.09 16.32
CA ASP A 132 -14.01 -10.55 17.69
C ASP A 132 -13.84 -9.36 18.65
N GLU A 133 -14.79 -9.18 19.56
CA GLU A 133 -14.84 -8.05 20.51
C GLU A 133 -13.71 -8.06 21.54
N TYR A 134 -13.00 -9.19 21.70
CA TYR A 134 -11.84 -9.33 22.58
C TYR A 134 -10.51 -9.19 21.85
N SER A 135 -10.54 -8.91 20.55
CA SER A 135 -9.34 -8.77 19.75
C SER A 135 -8.76 -7.36 19.77
N ILE A 136 -7.43 -7.30 19.76
CA ILE A 136 -6.66 -6.07 19.53
C ILE A 136 -5.64 -6.29 18.40
N GLY A 137 -5.50 -5.30 17.51
CA GLY A 137 -4.56 -5.34 16.41
C GLY A 137 -4.05 -3.94 16.07
N TYR A 138 -3.33 -3.81 14.98
CA TYR A 138 -2.77 -2.54 14.53
C TYR A 138 -2.81 -2.42 13.00
N VAL A 139 -3.10 -1.22 12.54
CA VAL A 139 -3.11 -0.85 11.11
C VAL A 139 -2.51 0.55 10.92
N SER A 140 -2.23 0.94 9.68
CA SER A 140 -1.90 2.33 9.36
C SER A 140 -3.13 3.24 9.45
N LEU A 141 -2.93 4.52 9.80
CA LEU A 141 -3.99 5.50 9.96
C LEU A 141 -4.91 5.58 8.74
N GLY A 142 -4.37 5.70 7.54
CA GLY A 142 -5.18 5.80 6.32
C GLY A 142 -5.92 4.51 5.91
N SER A 143 -5.69 3.39 6.62
CA SER A 143 -6.45 2.15 6.46
C SER A 143 -7.51 1.96 7.54
N LEU A 144 -7.48 2.79 8.59
CA LEU A 144 -8.47 2.72 9.67
C LEU A 144 -9.85 3.09 9.14
N ASN A 145 -10.87 2.37 9.57
CA ASN A 145 -12.26 2.61 9.19
C ASN A 145 -13.22 2.27 10.33
N ASP A 146 -14.50 2.53 10.14
CA ASP A 146 -15.54 2.39 11.16
C ASP A 146 -15.88 0.94 11.55
N SER A 147 -15.22 -0.06 10.94
CA SER A 147 -15.44 -1.48 11.33
C SER A 147 -14.76 -1.85 12.64
N VAL A 148 -13.82 -1.03 13.09
CA VAL A 148 -13.07 -1.22 14.33
C VAL A 148 -13.00 0.08 15.13
N LYS A 149 -12.75 -0.03 16.44
CA LYS A 149 -12.56 1.12 17.31
C LYS A 149 -11.07 1.44 17.44
N ALA A 150 -10.67 2.67 17.11
CA ALA A 150 -9.34 3.14 17.42
C ALA A 150 -9.16 3.37 18.93
N VAL A 151 -8.00 3.01 19.47
CA VAL A 151 -7.61 3.28 20.85
C VAL A 151 -6.65 4.47 20.89
N SER A 152 -6.85 5.37 21.86
CA SER A 152 -5.92 6.46 22.12
C SER A 152 -4.62 5.93 22.71
N ILE A 153 -3.49 6.51 22.34
CA ILE A 153 -2.16 6.19 22.87
C ILE A 153 -1.67 7.36 23.71
N ASP A 154 -1.40 7.12 24.99
CA ASP A 154 -1.00 8.17 25.96
C ASP A 154 -2.02 9.34 26.03
N GLY A 155 -3.29 9.06 25.73
CA GLY A 155 -4.37 10.05 25.72
C GLY A 155 -4.52 10.82 24.41
N ALA A 156 -3.65 10.60 23.41
CA ALA A 156 -3.75 11.17 22.07
C ALA A 156 -4.52 10.23 21.12
N GLU A 157 -5.29 10.79 20.22
CA GLU A 157 -5.99 10.05 19.17
C GLU A 157 -5.11 9.97 17.91
N ALA A 158 -5.28 8.89 17.14
CA ALA A 158 -4.59 8.74 15.87
C ALA A 158 -5.27 9.60 14.80
N THR A 159 -4.97 10.89 14.79
CA THR A 159 -5.46 11.86 13.81
C THR A 159 -4.32 12.55 13.08
N VAL A 160 -4.59 13.06 11.86
CA VAL A 160 -3.61 13.86 11.11
C VAL A 160 -3.17 15.08 11.90
N ASP A 161 -4.11 15.75 12.60
CA ASP A 161 -3.83 16.94 13.41
C ASP A 161 -2.90 16.62 14.58
N ASP A 162 -3.18 15.54 15.34
CA ASP A 162 -2.36 15.13 16.50
C ASP A 162 -0.97 14.62 16.08
N ILE A 163 -0.83 14.07 14.87
CA ILE A 163 0.48 13.73 14.29
C ILE A 163 1.26 15.01 13.94
N ASN A 164 0.61 15.97 13.27
CA ASN A 164 1.23 17.20 12.81
C ASN A 164 1.68 18.11 13.96
N ASP A 165 0.91 18.17 15.05
CA ASP A 165 1.27 18.97 16.23
C ASP A 165 2.21 18.23 17.21
N GLY A 166 2.44 16.92 16.98
CA GLY A 166 3.35 16.08 17.75
C GLY A 166 2.75 15.54 19.05
N THR A 167 1.42 15.63 19.23
CA THR A 167 0.69 15.03 20.36
C THR A 167 0.68 13.52 20.23
N TYR A 168 0.33 13.01 19.03
CA TYR A 168 0.45 11.58 18.70
C TYR A 168 1.86 11.25 18.19
N LYS A 169 2.54 10.33 18.88
CA LYS A 169 3.98 10.06 18.65
C LYS A 169 4.26 8.77 17.89
N ILE A 170 3.23 7.94 17.69
CA ILE A 170 3.38 6.63 17.06
C ILE A 170 3.11 6.77 15.56
N PHE A 171 4.09 7.21 14.82
CA PHE A 171 4.01 7.36 13.37
C PHE A 171 5.33 6.99 12.70
N ARG A 172 5.27 6.69 11.42
CA ARG A 172 6.41 6.41 10.57
C ARG A 172 6.12 6.78 9.12
N PRO A 173 7.16 7.05 8.32
CA PRO A 173 6.98 7.35 6.91
C PRO A 173 6.57 6.11 6.13
N PHE A 174 5.86 6.32 5.02
CA PHE A 174 5.81 5.40 3.91
C PHE A 174 6.96 5.70 2.96
N ASN A 175 7.60 4.66 2.46
CA ASN A 175 8.74 4.78 1.57
C ASN A 175 8.47 4.08 0.25
N ILE A 176 8.98 4.66 -0.83
CA ILE A 176 9.11 4.02 -2.13
C ILE A 176 10.58 3.93 -2.50
N ALA A 177 10.95 2.89 -3.21
CA ALA A 177 12.33 2.67 -3.65
C ALA A 177 12.36 2.16 -5.09
N THR A 178 13.47 2.43 -5.77
CA THR A 178 13.76 1.92 -7.11
C THR A 178 15.15 1.32 -7.12
N LYS A 179 15.40 0.38 -8.05
CA LYS A 179 16.74 -0.12 -8.29
C LYS A 179 17.55 0.91 -9.08
N GLY A 180 18.34 1.70 -8.36
CA GLY A 180 19.12 2.80 -8.95
C GLY A 180 18.26 4.01 -9.34
N GLU A 181 18.78 4.89 -10.19
CA GLU A 181 18.09 6.10 -10.63
C GLU A 181 16.85 5.79 -11.47
N PRO A 182 15.65 6.26 -11.07
CA PRO A 182 14.45 6.05 -11.86
C PRO A 182 14.51 6.80 -13.20
N THR A 183 14.00 6.18 -14.24
CA THR A 183 13.94 6.77 -15.59
C THR A 183 12.57 6.50 -16.22
N GLY A 184 12.27 7.21 -17.34
CA GLY A 184 11.04 6.98 -18.10
C GLY A 184 9.80 7.08 -17.25
N LEU A 185 8.88 6.11 -17.38
CA LEU A 185 7.59 6.11 -16.70
C LEU A 185 7.71 5.99 -15.17
N ALA A 186 8.68 5.22 -14.67
CA ALA A 186 8.89 5.12 -13.23
C ALA A 186 9.28 6.48 -12.63
N LYS A 187 10.16 7.23 -13.27
CA LYS A 187 10.50 8.58 -12.82
C LYS A 187 9.32 9.53 -12.90
N ASP A 188 8.58 9.54 -14.00
CA ASP A 188 7.44 10.42 -14.21
C ASP A 188 6.35 10.18 -13.15
N PHE A 189 6.09 8.90 -12.80
CA PHE A 189 5.14 8.55 -11.75
C PHE A 189 5.64 8.94 -10.35
N ILE A 190 6.94 8.78 -10.06
CA ILE A 190 7.53 9.24 -8.79
C ILE A 190 7.46 10.76 -8.69
N ASP A 191 7.78 11.48 -9.76
CA ASP A 191 7.65 12.95 -9.81
C ASP A 191 6.21 13.39 -9.54
N TYR A 192 5.21 12.64 -10.07
CA TYR A 192 3.80 12.86 -9.76
C TYR A 192 3.47 12.61 -8.28
N ILE A 193 3.90 11.48 -7.72
CA ILE A 193 3.67 11.15 -6.30
C ILE A 193 4.19 12.29 -5.40
N LEU A 194 5.36 12.84 -5.70
CA LEU A 194 6.01 13.87 -4.92
C LEU A 194 5.56 15.31 -5.26
N SER A 195 4.72 15.48 -6.28
CA SER A 195 4.20 16.79 -6.70
C SER A 195 3.13 17.34 -5.74
N GLU A 196 2.73 18.59 -5.97
CA GLU A 196 1.61 19.23 -5.26
C GLU A 196 0.31 18.43 -5.46
N GLU A 197 0.04 17.97 -6.70
CA GLU A 197 -1.15 17.21 -7.03
C GLU A 197 -1.13 15.81 -6.40
N GLY A 198 0.01 15.12 -6.44
CA GLY A 198 0.17 13.80 -5.81
C GLY A 198 0.06 13.87 -4.29
N GLN A 199 0.67 14.88 -3.66
CA GLN A 199 0.59 15.06 -2.21
C GLN A 199 -0.81 15.50 -1.75
N ALA A 200 -1.57 16.22 -2.57
CA ALA A 200 -2.98 16.49 -2.30
C ALA A 200 -3.79 15.16 -2.26
N VAL A 201 -3.53 14.22 -3.16
CA VAL A 201 -4.17 12.88 -3.09
C VAL A 201 -3.79 12.15 -1.80
N VAL A 202 -2.54 12.27 -1.33
CA VAL A 202 -2.09 11.68 -0.06
C VAL A 202 -2.90 12.23 1.12
N GLU A 203 -3.05 13.56 1.21
CA GLU A 203 -3.80 14.24 2.28
C GLU A 203 -5.30 13.94 2.23
N GLU A 204 -5.93 13.96 1.05
CA GLU A 204 -7.34 13.64 0.86
C GLU A 204 -7.71 12.22 1.29
N ASN A 205 -6.73 11.30 1.31
CA ASN A 205 -6.92 9.92 1.75
C ASN A 205 -6.46 9.67 3.20
N GLY A 206 -6.32 10.73 4.02
CA GLY A 206 -6.08 10.61 5.46
C GLY A 206 -4.65 10.28 5.85
N TYR A 207 -3.68 10.52 4.96
CA TYR A 207 -2.25 10.42 5.26
C TYR A 207 -1.63 11.80 5.47
N VAL A 208 -0.46 11.84 6.07
CA VAL A 208 0.28 13.08 6.32
C VAL A 208 1.26 13.32 5.20
N SER A 209 1.16 14.48 4.52
CA SER A 209 2.16 14.93 3.57
C SER A 209 3.33 15.59 4.31
N GLU A 210 4.57 15.28 3.91
CA GLU A 210 5.77 15.96 4.42
C GLU A 210 6.22 17.15 3.53
N GLY A 211 5.35 17.52 2.59
CA GLY A 211 5.61 18.57 1.61
C GLY A 211 5.68 18.02 0.19
N ASN A 212 5.87 18.90 -0.77
CA ASN A 212 5.89 18.55 -2.20
C ASN A 212 7.04 19.22 -2.95
N THR A 213 7.27 18.79 -4.19
CA THR A 213 8.30 19.32 -5.09
C THR A 213 7.81 20.43 -6.02
N GLY A 214 6.58 20.90 -5.86
CA GLY A 214 5.90 21.85 -6.73
C GLY A 214 4.89 21.17 -7.66
N ALA A 215 4.32 21.94 -8.60
CA ALA A 215 3.36 21.44 -9.56
C ALA A 215 3.95 20.31 -10.44
N PHE A 216 3.13 19.33 -10.79
CA PHE A 216 3.56 18.24 -11.65
C PHE A 216 3.82 18.70 -13.08
N GLU A 217 5.04 18.52 -13.54
CA GLU A 217 5.46 18.75 -14.93
C GLU A 217 5.64 17.39 -15.63
N GLY A 218 4.52 16.78 -16.04
CA GLY A 218 4.56 15.46 -16.66
C GLY A 218 5.35 15.42 -17.97
N THR A 219 6.11 14.35 -18.18
CA THR A 219 6.85 14.13 -19.42
C THR A 219 6.02 13.44 -20.49
N GLY A 220 4.81 12.95 -20.16
CA GLY A 220 3.99 12.12 -21.03
C GLY A 220 4.60 10.75 -21.31
N ALA A 221 5.39 10.23 -20.37
CA ALA A 221 6.04 8.93 -20.50
C ALA A 221 5.00 7.82 -20.70
N GLU A 222 5.24 6.96 -21.68
CA GLU A 222 4.34 5.88 -22.06
C GLU A 222 4.87 4.52 -21.57
N GLY A 223 3.98 3.53 -21.52
CA GLY A 223 4.34 2.15 -21.23
C GLY A 223 3.66 1.61 -19.98
N LYS A 224 4.31 0.63 -19.36
CA LYS A 224 3.80 -0.07 -18.19
C LYS A 224 4.89 -0.24 -17.16
N ILE A 225 4.57 0.02 -15.90
CA ILE A 225 5.42 -0.32 -14.74
C ILE A 225 4.63 -1.08 -13.70
N THR A 226 5.35 -1.84 -12.88
CA THR A 226 4.82 -2.56 -11.72
C THR A 226 5.32 -1.91 -10.44
N VAL A 227 4.38 -1.53 -9.58
CA VAL A 227 4.62 -0.99 -8.24
C VAL A 227 4.16 -2.02 -7.23
N GLY A 228 5.00 -2.45 -6.31
CA GLY A 228 4.60 -3.54 -5.43
C GLY A 228 5.17 -3.47 -4.03
N GLY A 229 4.49 -4.10 -3.07
CA GLY A 229 4.94 -4.19 -1.69
C GLY A 229 3.84 -3.98 -0.66
N SER A 230 4.14 -3.22 0.36
CA SER A 230 3.34 -3.04 1.58
C SER A 230 1.84 -2.89 1.36
N SER A 231 1.06 -3.78 1.97
CA SER A 231 -0.40 -3.73 1.99
C SER A 231 -0.95 -2.46 2.69
N SER A 232 -0.17 -1.82 3.54
CA SER A 232 -0.53 -0.55 4.19
C SER A 232 -0.36 0.66 3.25
N VAL A 233 0.54 0.57 2.26
CA VAL A 233 0.77 1.61 1.25
C VAL A 233 -0.16 1.44 0.04
N THR A 234 -0.58 0.20 -0.23
CA THR A 234 -1.42 -0.13 -1.39
C THR A 234 -2.65 0.77 -1.55
N PRO A 235 -3.44 1.08 -0.52
CA PRO A 235 -4.64 1.92 -0.69
C PRO A 235 -4.34 3.32 -1.23
N VAL A 236 -3.34 4.01 -0.70
CA VAL A 236 -2.96 5.34 -1.21
C VAL A 236 -2.29 5.25 -2.58
N MET A 237 -1.51 4.20 -2.84
CA MET A 237 -0.87 3.99 -4.14
C MET A 237 -1.89 3.76 -5.27
N GLU A 238 -2.99 3.06 -4.99
CA GLU A 238 -4.11 2.90 -5.94
C GLU A 238 -4.79 4.24 -6.24
N LYS A 239 -4.93 5.13 -5.24
CA LYS A 239 -5.46 6.48 -5.44
C LYS A 239 -4.52 7.36 -6.26
N LEU A 240 -3.23 7.30 -5.98
CA LEU A 240 -2.21 7.99 -6.76
C LEU A 240 -2.17 7.51 -8.22
N LYS A 241 -2.26 6.21 -8.44
CA LYS A 241 -2.37 5.61 -9.78
C LYS A 241 -3.62 6.09 -10.52
N GLU A 242 -4.79 6.09 -9.85
CA GLU A 242 -6.06 6.55 -10.42
C GLU A 242 -5.96 8.02 -10.83
N ALA A 243 -5.44 8.88 -9.97
CA ALA A 243 -5.25 10.30 -10.24
C ALA A 243 -4.20 10.55 -11.34
N TYR A 244 -3.08 9.80 -11.32
CA TYR A 244 -2.06 9.89 -12.37
C TYR A 244 -2.59 9.48 -13.75
N ALA A 245 -3.45 8.47 -13.85
CA ALA A 245 -4.06 8.06 -15.10
C ALA A 245 -4.93 9.15 -15.75
N ALA A 246 -5.45 10.09 -14.97
CA ALA A 246 -6.20 11.25 -15.49
C ALA A 246 -5.27 12.28 -16.18
N VAL A 247 -4.02 12.39 -15.73
CA VAL A 247 -3.03 13.34 -16.31
C VAL A 247 -2.11 12.67 -17.34
N ASN A 248 -1.93 11.35 -17.26
CA ASN A 248 -1.17 10.57 -18.25
C ASN A 248 -1.90 9.28 -18.67
N PRO A 249 -2.86 9.37 -19.61
CA PRO A 249 -3.67 8.23 -20.03
C PRO A 249 -2.90 7.17 -20.86
N ASN A 250 -1.67 7.46 -21.28
CA ASN A 250 -0.83 6.54 -22.05
C ASN A 250 0.03 5.63 -21.17
N ALA A 251 -0.02 5.85 -19.84
CA ALA A 251 0.73 5.07 -18.87
C ALA A 251 -0.15 3.98 -18.26
N THR A 252 0.44 2.85 -17.95
CA THR A 252 -0.17 1.77 -17.19
C THR A 252 0.64 1.50 -15.93
N ILE A 253 0.03 1.76 -14.77
CA ILE A 253 0.63 1.44 -13.48
C ILE A 253 -0.08 0.20 -12.93
N GLU A 254 0.65 -0.88 -12.69
CA GLU A 254 0.14 -2.06 -11.99
C GLU A 254 0.58 -2.02 -10.54
N VAL A 255 -0.37 -2.06 -9.62
CA VAL A 255 -0.08 -2.13 -8.19
C VAL A 255 -0.27 -3.56 -7.70
N GLN A 256 0.75 -4.11 -7.03
CA GLN A 256 0.75 -5.46 -6.50
C GLN A 256 0.94 -5.42 -4.97
N GLN A 257 -0.07 -5.89 -4.26
CA GLN A 257 -0.05 -5.96 -2.81
C GLN A 257 0.75 -7.16 -2.33
N SER A 258 1.69 -6.90 -1.42
CA SER A 258 2.39 -7.91 -0.63
C SER A 258 2.79 -7.32 0.74
N ASP A 259 3.91 -7.72 1.29
CA ASP A 259 4.55 -7.08 2.44
C ASP A 259 5.73 -6.19 2.03
N SER A 260 6.25 -5.38 2.97
CA SER A 260 7.34 -4.45 2.69
C SER A 260 8.65 -5.15 2.30
N THR A 261 8.95 -6.29 2.91
CA THR A 261 10.19 -7.03 2.63
C THR A 261 10.16 -7.63 1.23
N THR A 262 9.02 -8.22 0.84
CA THR A 262 8.78 -8.72 -0.52
C THR A 262 8.86 -7.58 -1.53
N GLY A 263 8.27 -6.41 -1.22
CA GLY A 263 8.34 -5.23 -2.08
C GLY A 263 9.78 -4.81 -2.36
N MET A 264 10.59 -4.65 -1.32
CA MET A 264 12.00 -4.26 -1.46
C MET A 264 12.83 -5.33 -2.19
N THR A 265 12.69 -6.60 -1.82
CA THR A 265 13.44 -7.69 -2.48
C THR A 265 13.11 -7.78 -3.97
N SER A 266 11.83 -7.69 -4.32
CA SER A 266 11.38 -7.75 -5.72
C SER A 266 11.85 -6.54 -6.54
N THR A 267 12.02 -5.38 -5.90
CA THR A 267 12.59 -4.19 -6.53
C THR A 267 14.09 -4.36 -6.78
N ILE A 268 14.84 -4.85 -5.79
CA ILE A 268 16.27 -5.17 -5.93
C ILE A 268 16.49 -6.20 -7.03
N ASP A 269 15.64 -7.23 -7.12
CA ASP A 269 15.70 -8.25 -8.17
C ASP A 269 15.25 -7.73 -9.56
N GLY A 270 14.61 -6.56 -9.62
CA GLY A 270 14.09 -5.97 -10.86
C GLY A 270 12.76 -6.56 -11.33
N THR A 271 12.03 -7.23 -10.46
CA THR A 271 10.66 -7.71 -10.71
C THR A 271 9.65 -6.58 -10.61
N TYR A 272 9.85 -5.66 -9.65
CA TYR A 272 9.09 -4.42 -9.53
C TYR A 272 9.96 -3.23 -9.96
N ASP A 273 9.33 -2.28 -10.65
CA ASP A 273 9.96 -1.02 -11.02
C ASP A 273 10.05 -0.07 -9.83
N ILE A 274 9.05 -0.12 -8.93
CA ILE A 274 8.97 0.65 -7.70
C ILE A 274 8.52 -0.27 -6.57
N GLY A 275 9.27 -0.29 -5.48
CA GLY A 275 8.92 -0.99 -4.24
C GLY A 275 8.23 -0.07 -3.24
N MET A 276 7.33 -0.63 -2.42
CA MET A 276 6.61 0.10 -1.37
C MET A 276 6.92 -0.49 0.01
N ALA A 277 7.28 0.35 0.96
CA ALA A 277 7.49 -0.06 2.35
C ALA A 277 6.76 0.87 3.32
N SER A 278 6.23 0.30 4.40
CA SER A 278 5.60 1.01 5.52
C SER A 278 6.47 1.00 6.76
N ARG A 279 7.75 1.09 6.58
CA ARG A 279 8.81 1.19 7.60
C ARG A 279 10.04 1.85 6.99
N GLU A 280 11.00 2.22 7.81
CA GLU A 280 12.34 2.59 7.34
C GLU A 280 12.94 1.44 6.51
N LEU A 281 13.71 1.80 5.50
CA LEU A 281 14.44 0.82 4.69
C LEU A 281 15.63 0.28 5.51
N LYS A 282 15.91 -1.01 5.36
CA LYS A 282 17.08 -1.64 5.97
C LYS A 282 18.35 -1.24 5.21
N ASP A 283 19.49 -1.18 5.90
CA ASP A 283 20.78 -0.89 5.25
C ASP A 283 21.04 -1.81 4.05
N THR A 284 20.68 -3.11 4.17
CA THR A 284 20.80 -4.09 3.08
C THR A 284 19.87 -3.83 1.90
N GLU A 285 18.79 -3.10 2.09
CA GLU A 285 17.85 -2.71 1.03
C GLU A 285 18.30 -1.40 0.35
N ILE A 286 19.03 -0.56 1.09
CA ILE A 286 19.63 0.67 0.59
C ILE A 286 20.86 0.39 -0.28
N ASP A 287 21.65 -0.61 0.12
CA ASP A 287 22.91 -0.98 -0.55
C ASP A 287 22.69 -1.90 -1.78
N GLY A 288 21.50 -2.47 -1.97
CA GLY A 288 21.15 -3.39 -3.06
C GLY A 288 20.60 -2.71 -4.28
#